data_5f5a4321438a84923623fa55b0bd1034
#
_entry.id   5f5a4321438a84923623fa55b0bd1034
#
_cell.length_a   1.000
_cell.length_b   1.000
_cell.length_c   1.000
_cell.angle_alpha   90.00
_cell.angle_beta   90.00
_cell.angle_gamma   90.00
#
_symmetry.space_group_name_H-M   'P 1'
#
loop_
_entity.id
_entity.type
_entity.pdbx_description
1 polymer ?
#
loop_
_entity_poly.entity_id
_entity_poly.type
_entity_poly.pdbx_seq_one_letter_code
_entity_poly.pdbx_strand_id
1 'polypeptide(L)'
;MTHHRTLSNAVSAYDAVTSAPSLAHLARLGQESNARLAAVLPLIPEALRPAVKAGPLDDKSWCLLVSGNAAAAKIRQILPSIQVRLQNEGLMVQSIRLKILLQKKG
;
A
#
# COMPACT_ATOMS: atom_id res chain seq x y z
N MET A 1 34.85 -11.17 -2.84
CA MET A 1 34.30 -10.81 -2.37
C MET A 1 33.78 -10.45 -2.06
N THR A 2 34.24 -10.78 -2.24
CA THR A 2 33.65 -10.36 -1.85
C THR A 2 33.13 -10.17 -1.60
N HIS A 3 33.51 -10.55 -1.86
CA HIS A 3 32.99 -10.08 -1.39
C HIS A 3 32.49 -9.88 -1.05
N HIS A 4 33.01 -10.36 -1.07
CA HIS A 4 32.53 -9.90 -0.54
C HIS A 4 32.30 -9.64 0.12
N ARG A 5 32.78 -9.97 0.19
CA ARG A 5 32.55 -9.56 0.86
C ARG A 5 32.48 -8.95 1.50
N THR A 6 33.06 -9.31 1.57
CA THR A 6 33.00 -8.72 2.26
C THR A 6 32.96 -8.40 2.64
N LEU A 7 33.47 -8.57 2.47
CA LEU A 7 33.24 -7.98 3.03
C LEU A 7 32.56 -7.91 3.67
N SER A 8 33.57 -7.97 4.08
CA SER A 8 32.36 -8.09 4.52
C SER A 8 31.70 -6.96 5.20
N ASN A 9 32.34 -6.12 6.04
CA ASN A 9 31.44 -5.15 6.57
C ASN A 9 31.28 -3.91 5.75
N ALA A 10 32.29 -3.52 5.06
CA ALA A 10 32.09 -2.49 4.05
C ALA A 10 31.13 -2.98 2.99
N VAL A 11 31.20 -4.26 2.66
CA VAL A 11 30.25 -4.86 1.74
C VAL A 11 28.85 -4.82 2.33
N SER A 12 28.72 -5.07 3.62
CA SER A 12 27.41 -5.00 4.26
C SER A 12 26.80 -3.63 4.18
N ALA A 13 27.58 -2.59 4.42
CA ALA A 13 27.07 -1.24 4.32
C ALA A 13 26.65 -0.91 2.90
N TYR A 14 27.44 -1.35 1.94
CA TYR A 14 27.12 -1.14 0.54
C TYR A 14 25.85 -1.92 0.16
N ASP A 15 25.77 -3.16 0.60
CA ASP A 15 24.60 -3.98 0.32
C ASP A 15 23.34 -3.39 0.92
N ALA A 16 23.46 -2.83 2.12
CA ALA A 16 22.30 -2.18 2.73
C ALA A 16 21.82 -1.01 1.91
N VAL A 17 22.75 -0.21 1.36
CA VAL A 17 22.38 0.92 0.52
C VAL A 17 21.77 0.44 -0.78
N THR A 18 22.35 -0.58 -1.40
CA THR A 18 21.84 -1.07 -2.68
C THR A 18 20.55 -1.85 -2.56
N SER A 19 20.32 -2.48 -1.41
CA SER A 19 19.09 -3.24 -1.20
C SER A 19 17.98 -2.39 -0.62
N ALA A 20 18.27 -1.21 -0.10
CA ALA A 20 17.26 -0.30 0.41
C ALA A 20 16.54 0.35 -0.75
N PRO A 21 15.21 0.54 -0.64
CA PRO A 21 14.48 1.24 -1.68
C PRO A 21 14.99 2.66 -1.83
N SER A 22 15.14 3.12 -3.06
CA SER A 22 15.51 4.50 -3.31
C SER A 22 14.31 5.41 -3.06
N LEU A 23 14.56 6.70 -2.89
CA LEU A 23 13.49 7.67 -2.76
C LEU A 23 12.61 7.68 -4.01
N ALA A 24 13.24 7.55 -5.19
CA ALA A 24 12.47 7.50 -6.44
C ALA A 24 11.57 6.27 -6.47
N HIS A 25 12.05 5.14 -5.99
CA HIS A 25 11.24 3.92 -5.94
C HIS A 25 10.09 4.09 -4.96
N LEU A 26 10.35 4.65 -3.78
CA LEU A 26 9.29 4.87 -2.79
C LEU A 26 8.25 5.86 -3.32
N ALA A 27 8.68 6.90 -4.02
CA ALA A 27 7.76 7.85 -4.61
C ALA A 27 6.88 7.18 -5.65
N ARG A 28 7.47 6.31 -6.46
CA ARG A 28 6.70 5.58 -7.47
C ARG A 28 5.67 4.67 -6.83
N LEU A 29 6.05 3.96 -5.77
CA LEU A 29 5.10 3.11 -5.06
C LEU A 29 3.96 3.92 -4.47
N GLY A 30 4.26 5.11 -3.96
CA GLY A 30 3.23 6.02 -3.46
C GLY A 30 2.27 6.44 -4.54
N GLN A 31 2.78 6.77 -5.72
CA GLN A 31 1.95 7.14 -6.85
C GLN A 31 1.08 5.98 -7.30
N GLU A 32 1.63 4.77 -7.34
CA GLU A 32 0.87 3.60 -7.73
C GLU A 32 -0.21 3.26 -6.71
N SER A 33 0.09 3.43 -5.43
CA SER A 33 -0.90 3.22 -4.39
C SER A 33 -2.05 4.21 -4.53
N ASN A 34 -1.73 5.49 -4.77
CA ASN A 34 -2.75 6.51 -4.94
C ASN A 34 -3.56 6.30 -6.21
N ALA A 35 -2.94 5.78 -7.27
CA ALA A 35 -3.65 5.47 -8.50
C ALA A 35 -4.71 4.40 -8.27
N ARG A 36 -4.35 3.41 -7.45
CA ARG A 36 -5.30 2.35 -7.09
C ARG A 36 -6.46 2.90 -6.27
N LEU A 37 -6.17 3.79 -5.33
CA LEU A 37 -7.23 4.41 -4.55
C LEU A 37 -8.16 5.20 -5.45
N ALA A 38 -7.61 5.99 -6.37
CA ALA A 38 -8.43 6.76 -7.30
C ALA A 38 -9.34 5.85 -8.13
N ALA A 39 -8.81 4.70 -8.56
CA ALA A 39 -9.58 3.76 -9.37
C ALA A 39 -10.76 3.16 -8.61
N VAL A 40 -10.61 2.91 -7.31
CA VAL A 40 -11.66 2.25 -6.53
C VAL A 40 -12.53 3.21 -5.74
N LEU A 41 -12.15 4.48 -5.69
CA LEU A 41 -12.91 5.47 -4.92
C LEU A 41 -14.39 5.53 -5.31
N PRO A 42 -14.76 5.43 -6.60
CA PRO A 42 -16.19 5.43 -6.96
C PRO A 42 -16.98 4.28 -6.34
N LEU A 43 -16.32 3.20 -5.95
CA LEU A 43 -17.01 2.08 -5.30
C LEU A 43 -17.24 2.32 -3.81
N ILE A 44 -16.52 3.28 -3.25
CA ILE A 44 -16.61 3.58 -1.82
C ILE A 44 -17.72 4.61 -1.61
N PRO A 45 -18.66 4.34 -0.70
CA PRO A 45 -19.70 5.33 -0.42
C PRO A 45 -19.09 6.69 -0.10
N GLU A 46 -19.69 7.72 -0.65
CA GLU A 46 -19.13 9.06 -0.58
C GLU A 46 -18.83 9.48 0.87
N ALA A 47 -19.73 9.14 1.77
CA ALA A 47 -19.58 9.51 3.17
C ALA A 47 -18.34 8.86 3.81
N LEU A 48 -17.88 7.74 3.26
CA LEU A 48 -16.73 7.02 3.81
C LEU A 48 -15.40 7.41 3.17
N ARG A 49 -15.44 8.10 2.04
CA ARG A 49 -14.21 8.41 1.31
C ARG A 49 -13.18 9.17 2.13
N PRO A 50 -13.56 10.15 2.96
CA PRO A 50 -12.56 10.83 3.80
C PRO A 50 -11.88 9.92 4.81
N ALA A 51 -12.49 8.79 5.14
CA ALA A 51 -11.92 7.86 6.11
C ALA A 51 -10.93 6.88 5.48
N VAL A 52 -10.77 6.90 4.16
CA VAL A 52 -9.96 5.91 3.45
C VAL A 52 -8.76 6.59 2.80
N LYS A 53 -7.58 6.05 3.05
CA LYS A 53 -6.34 6.56 2.46
C LYS A 53 -5.54 5.41 1.89
N ALA A 54 -4.75 5.72 0.86
CA ALA A 54 -3.85 4.74 0.29
C ALA A 54 -2.67 4.52 1.24
N GLY A 55 -2.38 3.27 1.50
CA GLY A 55 -1.26 2.88 2.34
C GLY A 55 -0.15 2.22 1.54
N PRO A 56 0.72 1.49 2.20
CA PRO A 56 1.85 0.86 1.52
C PRO A 56 1.42 -0.14 0.46
N LEU A 57 2.16 -0.17 -0.62
CA LEU A 57 1.98 -1.11 -1.72
C LEU A 57 3.29 -1.87 -1.90
N ASP A 58 3.19 -3.20 -2.02
CA ASP A 58 4.34 -4.01 -2.38
C ASP A 58 3.97 -4.91 -3.55
N ASP A 59 4.84 -5.86 -3.89
CA ASP A 59 4.65 -6.70 -5.08
C ASP A 59 3.38 -7.53 -5.01
N LYS A 60 2.88 -7.81 -3.82
CA LYS A 60 1.78 -8.76 -3.66
C LYS A 60 0.55 -8.14 -3.03
N SER A 61 0.71 -7.14 -2.20
CA SER A 61 -0.42 -6.63 -1.44
C SER A 61 -0.46 -5.12 -1.45
N TRP A 62 -1.67 -4.62 -1.29
CA TRP A 62 -1.94 -3.21 -1.17
C TRP A 62 -2.65 -2.96 0.14
N CYS A 63 -2.18 -1.98 0.88
CA CYS A 63 -2.77 -1.64 2.16
C CYS A 63 -3.66 -0.42 2.02
N LEU A 64 -4.87 -0.51 2.55
CA LEU A 64 -5.76 0.63 2.70
C LEU A 64 -5.79 1.03 4.16
N LEU A 65 -5.61 2.31 4.40
CA LEU A 65 -5.69 2.86 5.74
C LEU A 65 -7.11 3.38 5.94
N VAL A 66 -7.79 2.89 6.96
CA VAL A 66 -9.18 3.22 7.19
C VAL A 66 -9.36 3.75 8.59
N SER A 67 -9.97 4.91 8.72
CA SER A 67 -10.21 5.54 10.01
C SER A 67 -11.50 4.98 10.61
N GLY A 68 -11.35 4.22 11.67
CA GLY A 68 -12.48 3.72 12.44
C GLY A 68 -12.97 2.34 12.01
N ASN A 69 -13.56 1.63 12.97
CA ASN A 69 -14.01 0.27 12.75
C ASN A 69 -15.24 0.19 11.85
N ALA A 70 -16.14 1.17 11.96
CA ALA A 70 -17.35 1.15 11.16
C ALA A 70 -17.05 1.29 9.67
N ALA A 71 -16.14 2.22 9.33
CA ALA A 71 -15.72 2.38 7.94
C ALA A 71 -15.01 1.13 7.45
N ALA A 72 -14.15 0.55 8.30
CA ALA A 72 -13.42 -0.67 7.91
C ALA A 72 -14.37 -1.82 7.63
N ALA A 73 -15.43 -1.97 8.40
CA ALA A 73 -16.41 -3.02 8.18
C ALA A 73 -17.10 -2.85 6.83
N LYS A 74 -17.45 -1.62 6.47
CA LYS A 74 -18.06 -1.35 5.17
C LYS A 74 -17.11 -1.63 4.03
N ILE A 75 -15.86 -1.18 4.16
CA ILE A 75 -14.86 -1.41 3.11
C ILE A 75 -14.63 -2.91 2.95
N ARG A 76 -14.60 -3.65 4.06
CA ARG A 76 -14.39 -5.09 3.99
C ARG A 76 -15.46 -5.79 3.17
N GLN A 77 -16.69 -5.30 3.25
CA GLN A 77 -17.80 -5.87 2.50
C GLN A 77 -17.65 -5.69 1.00
N ILE A 78 -16.96 -4.63 0.57
CA ILE A 78 -16.83 -4.35 -0.87
C ILE A 78 -15.46 -4.74 -1.41
N LEU A 79 -14.61 -5.39 -0.61
CA LEU A 79 -13.28 -5.79 -1.09
C LEU A 79 -13.34 -6.63 -2.37
N PRO A 80 -14.27 -7.58 -2.54
CA PRO A 80 -14.32 -8.32 -3.79
C PRO A 80 -14.57 -7.42 -4.99
N SER A 81 -15.43 -6.42 -4.85
CA SER A 81 -15.66 -5.46 -5.94
C SER A 81 -14.44 -4.62 -6.21
N ILE A 82 -13.72 -4.24 -5.16
CA ILE A 82 -12.48 -3.49 -5.31
C ILE A 82 -11.46 -4.30 -6.09
N GLN A 83 -11.33 -5.59 -5.77
CA GLN A 83 -10.42 -6.47 -6.50
C GLN A 83 -10.75 -6.55 -7.98
N VAL A 84 -12.02 -6.71 -8.30
CA VAL A 84 -12.46 -6.77 -9.70
C VAL A 84 -12.16 -5.45 -10.41
N ARG A 85 -12.44 -4.34 -9.75
CA ARG A 85 -12.17 -3.03 -10.35
C ARG A 85 -10.69 -2.86 -10.65
N LEU A 86 -9.82 -3.23 -9.70
CA LEU A 86 -8.38 -3.13 -9.92
C LEU A 86 -7.94 -4.01 -11.07
N GLN A 87 -8.47 -5.22 -11.15
CA GLN A 87 -8.14 -6.12 -12.24
C GLN A 87 -8.54 -5.51 -13.58
N ASN A 88 -9.72 -4.92 -13.65
CA ASN A 88 -10.21 -4.34 -14.90
C ASN A 88 -9.40 -3.11 -15.32
N GLU A 89 -8.82 -2.41 -14.35
CA GLU A 89 -8.02 -1.22 -14.65
C GLU A 89 -6.55 -1.53 -14.86
N GLY A 90 -6.16 -2.81 -14.83
CA GLY A 90 -4.76 -3.17 -14.98
C GLY A 90 -3.92 -2.87 -13.76
N LEU A 91 -4.56 -2.75 -12.59
CA LEU A 91 -3.89 -2.40 -11.34
C LEU A 91 -4.01 -3.52 -10.31
N MET A 92 -4.12 -4.74 -10.76
CA MET A 92 -4.38 -5.89 -9.90
C MET A 92 -3.33 -6.05 -8.81
N VAL A 93 -3.80 -6.46 -7.63
CA VAL A 93 -2.94 -6.88 -6.53
C VAL A 93 -3.42 -8.26 -6.08
N GLN A 94 -2.51 -9.01 -5.47
CA GLN A 94 -2.86 -10.36 -5.00
C GLN A 94 -3.77 -10.31 -3.79
N SER A 95 -3.55 -9.34 -2.92
CA SER A 95 -4.37 -9.19 -1.74
C SER A 95 -4.48 -7.74 -1.33
N ILE A 96 -5.55 -7.42 -0.62
CA ILE A 96 -5.77 -6.10 -0.07
C ILE A 96 -5.84 -6.25 1.45
N ARG A 97 -5.07 -5.43 2.15
CA ARG A 97 -5.07 -5.40 3.60
C ARG A 97 -5.72 -4.12 4.07
N LEU A 98 -6.48 -4.22 5.14
CA LEU A 98 -7.04 -3.03 5.78
C LEU A 98 -6.31 -2.80 7.09
N LYS A 99 -5.79 -1.60 7.23
CA LYS A 99 -5.21 -1.18 8.50
C LYS A 99 -6.13 -0.14 9.10
N ILE A 100 -6.66 -0.43 10.26
CA ILE A 100 -7.60 0.46 10.92
C ILE A 100 -6.82 1.45 11.76
N LEU A 101 -7.04 2.73 11.48
CA LEU A 101 -6.44 3.79 12.24
C LEU A 101 -7.44 4.23 13.29
N LEU A 102 -7.03 4.14 14.55
CA LEU A 102 -7.89 4.57 15.64
C LEU A 102 -7.77 6.08 15.78
N GLN A 103 -8.92 6.74 15.80
CA GLN A 103 -8.92 8.18 15.99
C GLN A 103 -8.75 8.48 17.46
N LYS A 104 -7.79 9.34 17.75
CA LYS A 104 -7.68 9.85 19.09
C LYS A 104 -8.77 10.89 19.29
N LYS A 105 -9.48 10.73 20.38
CA LYS A 105 -10.34 11.80 20.81
C LYS A 105 -9.47 12.87 21.38
N GLY A 106 -9.52 13.98 20.76
CA GLY A 106 -8.70 15.10 21.13
C GLY A 106 -9.08 15.71 22.43
#